data_631b0550354ed25a14e903b45006920d
#
_entry.id   631b0550354ed25a14e903b45006920d
#
_cell.length_a   1.000
_cell.length_b   1.000
_cell.length_c   1.000
_cell.angle_alpha   90.00
_cell.angle_beta   90.00
_cell.angle_gamma   90.00
#
_symmetry.space_group_name_H-M   'P 1'
#
loop_
_entity.id
_entity.type
_entity.pdbx_description
1 polymer ?
#
loop_
_entity_poly.entity_id
_entity_poly.type
_entity_poly.pdbx_seq_one_letter_code
_entity_poly.pdbx_strand_id
1 'polypeptide(L)'
;MTYDEIRKEARELWLQFFRDAWRECQYEAEFAEFIGTHELKSEKKVVDKLQPWLHILDDSIQWLANLWAILDRRAYGQQEASSQLKCAWVLLGASCAHAAAVRRLVLSGLDGPARAAARALDEHLSACIAMLHDDELAAGFQATESPDEFWYRNLNTKALKKHLNAVESNCGLDASISTDMREWRHGELRTFSQTVHPSYLAAALTMKTFAADAPETVANAILGSASAASERTLDFACKTIWYFSRFGFFLIYNGYGGRPAILQLDKEDEMHQMVVVGRDVLSVLNRKYWEYEIYPEQNGSGDNG
;
A
#
# COMPACT_ATOMS: atom_id res chain seq x y z
N MET A 1 -29.36 -22.98 -1.31
CA MET A 1 -29.64 -21.71 -0.60
C MET A 1 -29.04 -20.61 -1.45
N THR A 2 -29.90 -19.77 -2.04
CA THR A 2 -29.47 -18.64 -2.89
C THR A 2 -29.30 -17.37 -2.05
N TYR A 3 -28.62 -16.37 -2.60
CA TYR A 3 -28.48 -15.06 -1.96
C TYR A 3 -29.84 -14.43 -1.61
N ASP A 4 -30.81 -14.53 -2.52
CA ASP A 4 -32.16 -13.96 -2.34
C ASP A 4 -32.94 -14.66 -1.24
N GLU A 5 -32.77 -15.98 -1.08
CA GLU A 5 -33.40 -16.75 0.01
C GLU A 5 -32.85 -16.28 1.37
N ILE A 6 -31.52 -16.15 1.50
CA ILE A 6 -30.88 -15.67 2.75
C ILE A 6 -31.33 -14.25 3.07
N ARG A 7 -31.38 -13.38 2.05
CA ARG A 7 -31.75 -11.97 2.20
C ARG A 7 -33.21 -11.83 2.66
N LYS A 8 -34.12 -12.64 2.10
CA LYS A 8 -35.51 -12.66 2.49
C LYS A 8 -35.68 -13.14 3.94
N GLU A 9 -35.02 -14.21 4.30
CA GLU A 9 -35.06 -14.76 5.67
C GLU A 9 -34.48 -13.76 6.68
N ALA A 10 -33.32 -13.16 6.39
CA ALA A 10 -32.72 -12.13 7.23
C ALA A 10 -33.66 -10.94 7.44
N ARG A 11 -34.34 -10.47 6.39
CA ARG A 11 -35.28 -9.36 6.46
C ARG A 11 -36.49 -9.73 7.34
N GLU A 12 -37.02 -10.94 7.22
CA GLU A 12 -38.14 -11.43 8.05
C GLU A 12 -37.72 -11.49 9.52
N LEU A 13 -36.51 -11.99 9.83
CA LEU A 13 -35.98 -12.02 11.20
C LEU A 13 -35.80 -10.63 11.79
N TRP A 14 -35.21 -9.69 11.02
CA TRP A 14 -35.06 -8.29 11.44
C TRP A 14 -36.43 -7.68 11.81
N LEU A 15 -37.41 -7.81 10.93
CA LEU A 15 -38.76 -7.29 11.18
C LEU A 15 -39.44 -7.95 12.39
N GLN A 16 -39.22 -9.23 12.63
CA GLN A 16 -39.73 -9.95 13.79
C GLN A 16 -39.10 -9.43 15.08
N PHE A 17 -37.76 -9.39 15.16
CA PHE A 17 -37.07 -8.92 16.35
C PHE A 17 -37.36 -7.45 16.66
N PHE A 18 -37.50 -6.61 15.65
CA PHE A 18 -37.91 -5.22 15.86
C PHE A 18 -39.33 -5.10 16.40
N ARG A 19 -40.31 -5.86 15.91
CA ARG A 19 -41.69 -5.87 16.44
C ARG A 19 -41.74 -6.30 17.90
N ASP A 20 -40.92 -7.26 18.27
CA ASP A 20 -40.88 -7.80 19.62
C ASP A 20 -40.23 -6.80 20.61
N ALA A 21 -39.24 -6.04 20.17
CA ALA A 21 -38.48 -5.08 21.00
C ALA A 21 -39.05 -3.65 20.96
N TRP A 22 -39.56 -3.23 19.82
CA TRP A 22 -39.94 -1.83 19.52
C TRP A 22 -41.26 -1.84 18.74
N ARG A 23 -42.30 -1.25 19.29
CA ARG A 23 -43.64 -1.31 18.71
C ARG A 23 -43.80 -0.67 17.33
N GLU A 24 -42.88 0.19 16.92
CA GLU A 24 -42.85 0.82 15.59
C GLU A 24 -41.42 0.82 15.07
N CYS A 25 -41.14 0.03 14.03
CA CYS A 25 -39.90 0.11 13.25
C CYS A 25 -40.23 0.17 11.76
N GLN A 26 -39.80 1.22 11.14
CA GLN A 26 -39.75 1.32 9.68
C GLN A 26 -38.35 0.88 9.19
N TYR A 27 -38.25 -0.36 8.74
CA TYR A 27 -37.05 -0.85 8.06
C TYR A 27 -37.21 -0.54 6.58
N GLU A 28 -36.73 0.68 6.17
CA GLU A 28 -36.96 1.17 4.81
C GLU A 28 -35.76 1.01 3.88
N ALA A 29 -34.55 0.90 4.42
CA ALA A 29 -33.36 0.91 3.55
C ALA A 29 -32.58 -0.38 3.63
N GLU A 30 -32.20 -0.88 2.48
CA GLU A 30 -31.21 -1.94 2.41
C GLU A 30 -29.84 -1.33 2.64
N PHE A 31 -29.19 -1.73 3.74
CA PHE A 31 -27.87 -1.23 4.14
C PHE A 31 -26.83 -1.36 3.01
N ALA A 32 -26.93 -2.44 2.21
CA ALA A 32 -26.06 -2.64 1.06
C ALA A 32 -26.22 -1.56 -0.02
N GLU A 33 -27.46 -1.12 -0.30
CA GLU A 33 -27.73 -0.04 -1.25
C GLU A 33 -27.25 1.31 -0.73
N PHE A 34 -27.45 1.54 0.57
CA PHE A 34 -26.95 2.73 1.23
C PHE A 34 -25.42 2.81 1.16
N ILE A 35 -24.71 1.73 1.50
CA ILE A 35 -23.24 1.66 1.37
C ILE A 35 -22.80 1.90 -0.06
N GLY A 36 -23.37 1.19 -1.04
CA GLY A 36 -23.00 1.36 -2.45
C GLY A 36 -23.19 2.78 -2.97
N THR A 37 -24.25 3.46 -2.56
CA THR A 37 -24.48 4.88 -2.91
C THR A 37 -23.40 5.79 -2.32
N HIS A 38 -22.99 5.54 -1.07
CA HIS A 38 -21.94 6.33 -0.41
C HIS A 38 -20.55 6.04 -0.99
N GLU A 39 -20.24 4.81 -1.35
CA GLU A 39 -19.00 4.46 -2.04
C GLU A 39 -18.85 5.23 -3.35
N LEU A 40 -19.90 5.29 -4.18
CA LEU A 40 -19.89 6.04 -5.44
C LEU A 40 -19.68 7.55 -5.22
N LYS A 41 -20.28 8.11 -4.17
CA LYS A 41 -20.07 9.53 -3.81
C LYS A 41 -18.64 9.78 -3.32
N SER A 42 -18.09 8.87 -2.52
CA SER A 42 -16.71 8.93 -2.06
C SER A 42 -15.74 8.85 -3.23
N GLU A 43 -15.91 7.87 -4.11
CA GLU A 43 -15.09 7.68 -5.30
C GLU A 43 -15.02 8.95 -6.14
N LYS A 44 -16.17 9.57 -6.44
CA LYS A 44 -16.22 10.84 -7.19
C LYS A 44 -15.41 11.93 -6.51
N LYS A 45 -15.61 12.15 -5.19
CA LYS A 45 -14.88 13.17 -4.44
C LYS A 45 -13.37 12.91 -4.40
N VAL A 46 -12.98 11.66 -4.20
CA VAL A 46 -11.57 11.25 -4.18
C VAL A 46 -10.94 11.49 -5.54
N VAL A 47 -11.59 11.06 -6.62
CA VAL A 47 -11.11 11.31 -7.98
C VAL A 47 -10.98 12.79 -8.25
N ASP A 48 -11.99 13.59 -7.95
CA ASP A 48 -11.98 15.03 -8.22
C ASP A 48 -10.85 15.77 -7.44
N LYS A 49 -10.58 15.37 -6.20
CA LYS A 49 -9.65 16.07 -5.31
C LYS A 49 -8.23 15.51 -5.34
N LEU A 50 -8.06 14.19 -5.43
CA LEU A 50 -6.78 13.51 -5.26
C LEU A 50 -6.19 12.98 -6.58
N GLN A 51 -6.63 13.50 -7.72
CA GLN A 51 -6.19 13.08 -9.05
C GLN A 51 -4.67 12.94 -9.21
N PRO A 52 -3.83 13.89 -8.80
CA PRO A 52 -2.39 13.76 -8.99
C PRO A 52 -1.83 12.48 -8.34
N TRP A 53 -2.20 12.22 -7.10
CA TRP A 53 -1.73 11.05 -6.37
C TRP A 53 -2.32 9.74 -6.91
N LEU A 54 -3.59 9.75 -7.35
CA LEU A 54 -4.21 8.57 -7.97
C LEU A 54 -3.51 8.21 -9.29
N HIS A 55 -3.18 9.18 -10.14
CA HIS A 55 -2.46 8.91 -11.38
C HIS A 55 -1.06 8.37 -11.13
N ILE A 56 -0.32 8.96 -10.18
CA ILE A 56 1.02 8.47 -9.82
C ILE A 56 0.93 7.04 -9.26
N LEU A 57 -0.10 6.74 -8.46
CA LEU A 57 -0.31 5.39 -7.93
C LEU A 57 -0.68 4.41 -9.04
N ASP A 58 -1.53 4.78 -10.00
CA ASP A 58 -1.92 3.93 -11.11
C ASP A 58 -0.70 3.57 -11.98
N ASP A 59 0.14 4.54 -12.32
CA ASP A 59 1.40 4.33 -13.02
C ASP A 59 2.37 3.44 -12.20
N SER A 60 2.40 3.65 -10.89
CA SER A 60 3.23 2.86 -9.97
C SER A 60 2.77 1.40 -9.89
N ILE A 61 1.46 1.16 -9.84
CA ILE A 61 0.87 -0.19 -9.86
C ILE A 61 1.17 -0.87 -11.19
N GLN A 62 1.01 -0.17 -12.31
CA GLN A 62 1.33 -0.72 -13.62
C GLN A 62 2.80 -1.08 -13.74
N TRP A 63 3.70 -0.23 -13.24
CA TRP A 63 5.12 -0.51 -13.21
C TRP A 63 5.44 -1.78 -12.41
N LEU A 64 4.88 -1.92 -11.19
CA LEU A 64 5.03 -3.12 -10.37
C LEU A 64 4.51 -4.36 -11.09
N ALA A 65 3.33 -4.29 -11.71
CA ALA A 65 2.71 -5.39 -12.43
C ALA A 65 3.54 -5.84 -13.63
N ASN A 66 4.11 -4.90 -14.38
CA ASN A 66 5.00 -5.22 -15.50
C ASN A 66 6.28 -5.93 -15.01
N LEU A 67 6.90 -5.43 -13.94
CA LEU A 67 8.07 -6.07 -13.35
C LEU A 67 7.73 -7.46 -12.81
N TRP A 68 6.61 -7.61 -12.12
CA TRP A 68 6.14 -8.91 -11.65
C TRP A 68 5.91 -9.88 -12.79
N ALA A 69 5.29 -9.46 -13.89
CA ALA A 69 5.04 -10.31 -15.06
C ALA A 69 6.34 -10.79 -15.73
N ILE A 70 7.40 -9.98 -15.73
CA ILE A 70 8.73 -10.43 -16.19
C ILE A 70 9.28 -11.52 -15.26
N LEU A 71 9.18 -11.31 -13.95
CA LEU A 71 9.61 -12.30 -12.96
C LEU A 71 8.78 -13.59 -13.05
N ASP A 72 7.46 -13.48 -13.27
CA ASP A 72 6.56 -14.61 -13.43
C ASP A 72 6.98 -15.47 -14.62
N ARG A 73 7.20 -14.88 -15.80
CA ARG A 73 7.71 -15.58 -16.98
C ARG A 73 9.03 -16.29 -16.70
N ARG A 74 9.86 -15.75 -15.83
CA ARG A 74 11.17 -16.31 -15.49
C ARG A 74 11.12 -17.35 -14.37
N ALA A 75 10.23 -17.18 -13.40
CA ALA A 75 10.10 -18.07 -12.23
C ALA A 75 9.18 -19.26 -12.46
N TYR A 76 8.14 -19.08 -13.27
CA TYR A 76 7.10 -20.09 -13.49
C TYR A 76 7.67 -21.34 -14.18
N GLY A 77 7.44 -22.50 -13.56
CA GLY A 77 7.85 -23.80 -14.11
C GLY A 77 9.36 -24.09 -14.07
N GLN A 78 10.20 -23.20 -13.57
CA GLN A 78 11.63 -23.43 -13.44
C GLN A 78 11.97 -24.02 -12.05
N GLN A 79 12.24 -25.32 -11.98
CA GLN A 79 12.66 -25.98 -10.73
C GLN A 79 13.98 -25.41 -10.19
N GLU A 80 14.87 -24.97 -11.07
CA GLU A 80 16.20 -24.41 -10.74
C GLU A 80 16.22 -22.89 -10.51
N ALA A 81 15.05 -22.24 -10.42
CA ALA A 81 15.01 -20.81 -10.12
C ALA A 81 15.62 -20.53 -8.73
N SER A 82 16.48 -19.50 -8.63
CA SER A 82 17.11 -19.12 -7.38
C SER A 82 16.07 -18.73 -6.30
N SER A 83 16.44 -18.92 -5.03
CA SER A 83 15.58 -18.51 -3.91
C SER A 83 15.23 -17.02 -3.97
N GLN A 84 16.17 -16.18 -4.38
CA GLN A 84 15.95 -14.74 -4.56
C GLN A 84 14.88 -14.46 -5.62
N LEU A 85 14.94 -15.14 -6.79
CA LEU A 85 13.93 -14.98 -7.85
C LEU A 85 12.55 -15.41 -7.36
N LYS A 86 12.45 -16.57 -6.68
CA LYS A 86 11.17 -17.06 -6.14
C LYS A 86 10.60 -16.13 -5.08
N CYS A 87 11.44 -15.64 -4.15
CA CYS A 87 11.03 -14.67 -3.13
C CYS A 87 10.57 -13.35 -3.76
N ALA A 88 11.32 -12.81 -4.73
CA ALA A 88 10.93 -11.59 -5.43
C ALA A 88 9.59 -11.77 -6.16
N TRP A 89 9.38 -12.89 -6.84
CA TRP A 89 8.15 -13.20 -7.53
C TRP A 89 6.93 -13.18 -6.60
N VAL A 90 6.98 -13.91 -5.48
CA VAL A 90 5.83 -13.97 -4.55
C VAL A 90 5.61 -12.66 -3.80
N LEU A 91 6.69 -11.97 -3.36
CA LEU A 91 6.58 -10.72 -2.62
C LEU A 91 6.09 -9.56 -3.51
N LEU A 92 6.52 -9.50 -4.78
CA LEU A 92 6.00 -8.50 -5.72
C LEU A 92 4.56 -8.78 -6.13
N GLY A 93 4.16 -10.05 -6.29
CA GLY A 93 2.76 -10.39 -6.52
C GLY A 93 1.85 -9.92 -5.38
N ALA A 94 2.26 -10.17 -4.13
CA ALA A 94 1.58 -9.66 -2.95
C ALA A 94 1.56 -8.12 -2.91
N SER A 95 2.68 -7.48 -3.28
CA SER A 95 2.77 -6.02 -3.33
C SER A 95 1.83 -5.40 -4.36
N CYS A 96 1.66 -6.01 -5.54
CA CYS A 96 0.67 -5.58 -6.53
C CYS A 96 -0.76 -5.63 -5.94
N ALA A 97 -1.10 -6.70 -5.23
CA ALA A 97 -2.40 -6.84 -4.59
C ALA A 97 -2.63 -5.78 -3.49
N HIS A 98 -1.62 -5.52 -2.65
CA HIS A 98 -1.70 -4.48 -1.63
C HIS A 98 -1.81 -3.08 -2.23
N ALA A 99 -1.05 -2.75 -3.27
CA ALA A 99 -1.14 -1.46 -3.96
C ALA A 99 -2.54 -1.24 -4.58
N ALA A 100 -3.10 -2.26 -5.24
CA ALA A 100 -4.46 -2.23 -5.75
C ALA A 100 -5.50 -2.09 -4.63
N ALA A 101 -5.28 -2.74 -3.48
CA ALA A 101 -6.14 -2.59 -2.30
C ALA A 101 -6.09 -1.17 -1.73
N VAL A 102 -4.91 -0.54 -1.62
CA VAL A 102 -4.77 0.87 -1.21
C VAL A 102 -5.63 1.76 -2.10
N ARG A 103 -5.45 1.64 -3.42
CA ARG A 103 -6.24 2.41 -4.39
C ARG A 103 -7.75 2.25 -4.18
N ARG A 104 -8.22 1.01 -4.11
CA ARG A 104 -9.64 0.70 -3.96
C ARG A 104 -10.22 1.19 -2.64
N LEU A 105 -9.51 0.99 -1.54
CA LEU A 105 -9.95 1.39 -0.21
C LEU A 105 -10.00 2.92 -0.06
N VAL A 106 -9.03 3.64 -0.63
CA VAL A 106 -9.06 5.11 -0.66
C VAL A 106 -10.25 5.61 -1.48
N LEU A 107 -10.51 5.04 -2.65
CA LEU A 107 -11.67 5.40 -3.48
C LEU A 107 -12.99 5.17 -2.73
N SER A 108 -13.09 4.10 -1.96
CA SER A 108 -14.27 3.80 -1.13
C SER A 108 -14.34 4.62 0.16
N GLY A 109 -13.36 5.49 0.45
CA GLY A 109 -13.30 6.28 1.67
C GLY A 109 -12.91 5.50 2.93
N LEU A 110 -12.31 4.33 2.79
CA LEU A 110 -11.89 3.46 3.88
C LEU A 110 -10.42 3.73 4.26
N ASP A 111 -10.11 4.93 4.78
CA ASP A 111 -8.76 5.38 5.07
C ASP A 111 -7.99 4.50 6.06
N GLY A 112 -8.62 4.02 7.12
CA GLY A 112 -7.98 3.14 8.10
C GLY A 112 -7.51 1.82 7.49
N PRO A 113 -8.39 1.04 6.84
CA PRO A 113 -7.99 -0.15 6.07
C PRO A 113 -6.98 0.14 4.95
N ALA A 114 -7.08 1.29 4.26
CA ALA A 114 -6.14 1.70 3.23
C ALA A 114 -4.71 1.86 3.78
N ARG A 115 -4.57 2.45 4.97
CA ARG A 115 -3.27 2.57 5.66
C ARG A 115 -2.69 1.22 6.04
N ALA A 116 -3.51 0.29 6.50
CA ALA A 116 -3.06 -1.07 6.80
C ALA A 116 -2.52 -1.76 5.54
N ALA A 117 -3.22 -1.62 4.41
CA ALA A 117 -2.76 -2.12 3.12
C ALA A 117 -1.47 -1.44 2.63
N ALA A 118 -1.35 -0.11 2.81
CA ALA A 118 -0.14 0.64 2.46
C ALA A 118 1.07 0.23 3.32
N ARG A 119 0.86 -0.05 4.59
CA ARG A 119 1.90 -0.59 5.45
C ARG A 119 2.33 -1.98 5.01
N ALA A 120 1.40 -2.88 4.72
CA ALA A 120 1.71 -4.20 4.22
C ALA A 120 2.48 -4.13 2.88
N LEU A 121 2.13 -3.18 2.01
CA LEU A 121 2.89 -2.89 0.79
C LEU A 121 4.36 -2.55 1.09
N ASP A 122 4.62 -1.65 2.04
CA ASP A 122 6.00 -1.29 2.43
C ASP A 122 6.75 -2.49 3.04
N GLU A 123 6.12 -3.26 3.90
CA GLU A 123 6.72 -4.43 4.51
C GLU A 123 7.11 -5.49 3.46
N HIS A 124 6.25 -5.75 2.46
CA HIS A 124 6.54 -6.70 1.39
C HIS A 124 7.65 -6.21 0.44
N LEU A 125 7.60 -4.95 0.03
CA LEU A 125 8.65 -4.39 -0.84
C LEU A 125 9.99 -4.29 -0.13
N SER A 126 10.00 -3.97 1.16
CA SER A 126 11.21 -3.96 1.98
C SER A 126 11.80 -5.34 2.21
N ALA A 127 10.95 -6.33 2.49
CA ALA A 127 11.35 -7.73 2.57
C ALA A 127 11.91 -8.20 1.22
N CYS A 128 11.28 -7.83 0.12
CA CYS A 128 11.76 -8.15 -1.22
C CYS A 128 13.19 -7.62 -1.45
N ILE A 129 13.47 -6.35 -1.10
CA ILE A 129 14.83 -5.79 -1.18
C ILE A 129 15.80 -6.60 -0.30
N ALA A 130 15.41 -6.98 0.91
CA ALA A 130 16.27 -7.77 1.80
C ALA A 130 16.57 -9.16 1.22
N MET A 131 15.59 -9.84 0.64
CA MET A 131 15.76 -11.14 -0.02
C MET A 131 16.64 -11.02 -1.27
N LEU A 132 16.47 -9.97 -2.06
CA LEU A 132 17.31 -9.69 -3.23
C LEU A 132 18.77 -9.38 -2.83
N HIS A 133 18.95 -8.75 -1.67
CA HIS A 133 20.27 -8.42 -1.13
C HIS A 133 21.00 -9.63 -0.52
N ASP A 134 20.28 -10.59 0.05
CA ASP A 134 20.83 -11.69 0.84
C ASP A 134 20.19 -13.02 0.43
N ASP A 135 20.98 -13.91 -0.21
CA ASP A 135 20.52 -15.21 -0.72
C ASP A 135 20.32 -16.25 0.38
N GLU A 136 21.09 -16.18 1.48
CA GLU A 136 20.87 -17.06 2.63
C GLU A 136 19.54 -16.70 3.31
N LEU A 137 19.26 -15.40 3.45
CA LEU A 137 17.98 -14.91 3.94
C LEU A 137 16.83 -15.37 3.04
N ALA A 138 16.98 -15.26 1.71
CA ALA A 138 15.99 -15.72 0.75
C ALA A 138 15.74 -17.23 0.82
N ALA A 139 16.79 -18.02 0.94
CA ALA A 139 16.69 -19.47 1.12
C ALA A 139 15.99 -19.83 2.44
N GLY A 140 16.33 -19.14 3.52
CA GLY A 140 15.69 -19.31 4.83
C GLY A 140 14.21 -18.92 4.81
N PHE A 141 13.84 -17.83 4.13
CA PHE A 141 12.44 -17.40 3.96
C PHE A 141 11.60 -18.44 3.23
N GLN A 142 12.16 -19.04 2.18
CA GLN A 142 11.48 -20.06 1.39
C GLN A 142 11.31 -21.38 2.15
N ALA A 143 12.28 -21.74 3.00
CA ALA A 143 12.33 -23.03 3.68
C ALA A 143 11.71 -23.03 5.09
N THR A 144 11.30 -21.87 5.61
CA THR A 144 10.83 -21.78 7.00
C THR A 144 9.50 -22.49 7.22
N GLU A 145 9.45 -23.31 8.28
CA GLU A 145 8.23 -23.93 8.79
C GLU A 145 7.56 -23.06 9.88
N SER A 146 8.24 -22.01 10.36
CA SER A 146 7.76 -21.08 11.39
C SER A 146 7.84 -19.63 10.89
N PRO A 147 6.89 -19.17 10.07
CA PRO A 147 6.91 -17.82 9.47
C PRO A 147 7.01 -16.71 10.51
N ASP A 148 6.31 -16.82 11.65
CA ASP A 148 6.31 -15.82 12.71
C ASP A 148 7.70 -15.67 13.35
N GLU A 149 8.35 -16.78 13.69
CA GLU A 149 9.70 -16.76 14.24
C GLU A 149 10.70 -16.19 13.23
N PHE A 150 10.58 -16.60 11.98
CA PHE A 150 11.43 -16.08 10.91
C PHE A 150 11.27 -14.55 10.80
N TRP A 151 10.03 -14.07 10.80
CA TRP A 151 9.73 -12.63 10.75
C TRP A 151 10.35 -11.89 11.93
N TYR A 152 10.12 -12.36 13.15
CA TYR A 152 10.68 -11.71 14.36
C TYR A 152 12.20 -11.66 14.36
N ARG A 153 12.87 -12.66 13.82
CA ARG A 153 14.34 -12.72 13.79
C ARG A 153 14.93 -11.92 12.64
N ASN A 154 14.33 -11.99 11.45
CA ASN A 154 14.99 -11.60 10.21
C ASN A 154 14.32 -10.43 9.48
N LEU A 155 13.02 -10.20 9.69
CA LEU A 155 12.23 -9.19 8.95
C LEU A 155 11.65 -8.09 9.86
N ASN A 156 11.98 -8.10 11.16
CA ASN A 156 11.61 -6.98 12.01
C ASN A 156 12.27 -5.67 11.52
N THR A 157 11.73 -4.53 11.91
CA THR A 157 12.17 -3.21 11.46
C THR A 157 13.68 -3.00 11.59
N LYS A 158 14.32 -3.52 12.65
CA LYS A 158 15.76 -3.36 12.87
C LYS A 158 16.58 -4.20 11.88
N ALA A 159 16.16 -5.44 11.63
CA ALA A 159 16.82 -6.33 10.69
C ALA A 159 16.68 -5.81 9.25
N LEU A 160 15.47 -5.47 8.83
CA LEU A 160 15.21 -4.88 7.52
C LEU A 160 16.02 -3.60 7.28
N LYS A 161 16.08 -2.71 8.27
CA LYS A 161 16.87 -1.47 8.19
C LYS A 161 18.35 -1.74 7.85
N LYS A 162 18.94 -2.82 8.37
CA LYS A 162 20.33 -3.20 8.06
C LYS A 162 20.51 -3.49 6.56
N HIS A 163 19.62 -4.30 5.97
CA HIS A 163 19.68 -4.64 4.54
C HIS A 163 19.44 -3.43 3.66
N LEU A 164 18.42 -2.62 3.97
CA LEU A 164 18.09 -1.42 3.21
C LEU A 164 19.24 -0.41 3.21
N ASN A 165 19.81 -0.12 4.39
CA ASN A 165 20.96 0.79 4.49
C ASN A 165 22.18 0.29 3.70
N ALA A 166 22.43 -1.03 3.67
CA ALA A 166 23.51 -1.59 2.90
C ALA A 166 23.28 -1.40 1.39
N VAL A 167 22.07 -1.63 0.90
CA VAL A 167 21.70 -1.44 -0.50
C VAL A 167 21.81 0.05 -0.88
N GLU A 168 21.22 0.94 -0.10
CA GLU A 168 21.26 2.40 -0.32
C GLU A 168 22.71 2.91 -0.44
N SER A 169 23.59 2.46 0.46
CA SER A 169 24.99 2.90 0.46
C SER A 169 25.78 2.43 -0.77
N ASN A 170 25.37 1.34 -1.41
CA ASN A 170 26.05 0.74 -2.55
C ASN A 170 25.45 1.10 -3.91
N CYS A 171 24.26 1.73 -3.93
CA CYS A 171 23.62 2.17 -5.17
C CYS A 171 24.13 3.55 -5.67
N GLY A 172 25.17 4.11 -5.05
CA GLY A 172 25.81 5.35 -5.51
C GLY A 172 24.94 6.60 -5.30
N LEU A 173 23.99 6.58 -4.37
CA LEU A 173 23.23 7.76 -3.99
C LEU A 173 24.12 8.74 -3.19
N ASP A 174 23.87 10.02 -3.38
CA ASP A 174 24.41 11.06 -2.51
C ASP A 174 24.00 10.82 -1.05
N ALA A 175 24.94 11.08 -0.14
CA ALA A 175 24.70 10.85 1.30
C ALA A 175 23.56 11.71 1.85
N SER A 176 23.35 12.92 1.33
CA SER A 176 22.24 13.79 1.72
C SER A 176 20.90 13.18 1.30
N ILE A 177 20.77 12.76 0.05
CA ILE A 177 19.54 12.11 -0.46
C ILE A 177 19.23 10.85 0.32
N SER A 178 20.24 10.03 0.61
CA SER A 178 20.06 8.83 1.43
C SER A 178 19.56 9.15 2.85
N THR A 179 20.03 10.25 3.43
CA THR A 179 19.60 10.70 4.76
C THR A 179 18.15 11.16 4.73
N ASP A 180 17.78 12.03 3.81
CA ASP A 180 16.42 12.53 3.65
C ASP A 180 15.41 11.41 3.42
N MET A 181 15.76 10.43 2.58
CA MET A 181 14.93 9.24 2.34
C MET A 181 14.74 8.39 3.59
N ARG A 182 15.79 8.22 4.41
CA ARG A 182 15.72 7.45 5.66
C ARG A 182 14.85 8.18 6.70
N GLU A 183 15.00 9.48 6.81
CA GLU A 183 14.21 10.32 7.73
C GLU A 183 12.73 10.29 7.33
N TRP A 184 12.43 10.53 6.06
CA TRP A 184 11.07 10.40 5.53
C TRP A 184 10.47 9.04 5.87
N ARG A 185 11.14 7.96 5.49
CA ARG A 185 10.64 6.61 5.68
C ARG A 185 10.43 6.27 7.16
N HIS A 186 11.35 6.70 8.02
CA HIS A 186 11.21 6.47 9.47
C HIS A 186 10.03 7.24 10.07
N GLY A 187 9.84 8.48 9.66
CA GLY A 187 8.72 9.32 10.08
C GLY A 187 7.38 8.72 9.65
N GLU A 188 7.26 8.35 8.38
CA GLU A 188 6.02 7.78 7.83
C GLU A 188 5.69 6.42 8.46
N LEU A 189 6.64 5.50 8.56
CA LEU A 189 6.41 4.19 9.18
C LEU A 189 5.98 4.31 10.65
N ARG A 190 6.53 5.29 11.39
CA ARG A 190 6.09 5.56 12.75
C ARG A 190 4.64 6.02 12.79
N THR A 191 4.27 6.96 11.92
CA THR A 191 2.90 7.48 11.81
C THR A 191 1.92 6.36 11.42
N PHE A 192 2.24 5.58 10.40
CA PHE A 192 1.41 4.45 9.96
C PHE A 192 1.29 3.38 11.05
N SER A 193 2.37 3.07 11.77
CA SER A 193 2.32 2.14 12.89
C SER A 193 1.35 2.59 13.97
N GLN A 194 1.37 3.86 14.35
CA GLN A 194 0.46 4.40 15.37
C GLN A 194 -1.01 4.35 14.96
N THR A 195 -1.30 4.39 13.66
CA THR A 195 -2.67 4.39 13.12
C THR A 195 -3.20 3.00 12.78
N VAL A 196 -2.34 1.99 12.69
CA VAL A 196 -2.72 0.61 12.36
C VAL A 196 -2.84 -0.28 13.61
N HIS A 197 -1.98 -0.07 14.60
CA HIS A 197 -2.08 -0.84 15.84
C HIS A 197 -3.32 -0.44 16.64
N PRO A 198 -4.05 -1.41 17.23
CA PRO A 198 -5.24 -1.11 18.04
C PRO A 198 -4.90 -0.13 19.18
N SER A 199 -5.38 1.09 19.06
CA SER A 199 -5.23 2.14 20.05
C SER A 199 -6.43 3.08 19.98
N TYR A 200 -6.66 3.88 21.03
CA TYR A 200 -7.70 4.90 20.98
C TYR A 200 -7.52 5.87 19.80
N LEU A 201 -6.28 6.29 19.56
CA LEU A 201 -5.95 7.19 18.45
C LEU A 201 -6.24 6.54 17.08
N ALA A 202 -5.82 5.29 16.89
CA ALA A 202 -6.08 4.56 15.65
C ALA A 202 -7.59 4.39 15.40
N ALA A 203 -8.36 4.02 16.44
CA ALA A 203 -9.79 3.90 16.34
C ALA A 203 -10.45 5.26 16.04
N ALA A 204 -10.05 6.32 16.73
CA ALA A 204 -10.57 7.66 16.51
C ALA A 204 -10.27 8.18 15.10
N LEU A 205 -9.06 7.94 14.58
CA LEU A 205 -8.66 8.32 13.23
C LEU A 205 -9.39 7.49 12.14
N THR A 206 -9.76 6.27 12.45
CA THR A 206 -10.54 5.43 11.53
C THR A 206 -12.02 5.86 11.50
N MET A 207 -12.57 6.29 12.64
CA MET A 207 -13.96 6.74 12.75
C MET A 207 -14.19 8.19 12.27
N LYS A 208 -13.21 9.06 12.50
CA LYS A 208 -13.31 10.46 12.05
C LYS A 208 -12.83 10.57 10.62
N THR A 209 -13.75 10.61 9.71
CA THR A 209 -13.46 11.19 8.41
C THR A 209 -13.29 12.69 8.62
N PHE A 210 -12.08 13.17 8.42
CA PHE A 210 -11.73 14.58 8.55
C PHE A 210 -12.34 15.46 7.44
N ALA A 211 -13.52 15.12 6.96
CA ALA A 211 -14.28 15.98 6.08
C ALA A 211 -15.00 17.02 6.93
N ALA A 212 -14.37 18.17 7.09
CA ALA A 212 -14.96 19.31 7.80
C ALA A 212 -16.32 19.75 7.21
N ASP A 213 -16.66 19.29 6.00
CA ASP A 213 -17.82 19.76 5.23
C ASP A 213 -18.96 18.73 5.14
N ALA A 214 -18.86 17.57 5.78
CA ALA A 214 -19.89 16.55 5.67
C ALA A 214 -20.79 16.55 6.91
N PRO A 215 -22.12 16.60 6.76
CA PRO A 215 -23.04 16.40 7.88
C PRO A 215 -22.74 15.03 8.52
N GLU A 216 -22.73 15.01 9.86
CA GLU A 216 -22.50 13.81 10.66
C GLU A 216 -23.62 12.80 10.41
N THR A 217 -23.40 11.92 9.44
CA THR A 217 -24.30 10.79 9.18
C THR A 217 -23.59 9.49 9.56
N VAL A 218 -24.34 8.44 9.88
CA VAL A 218 -23.82 7.10 10.16
C VAL A 218 -22.92 6.61 9.01
N ALA A 219 -23.24 7.00 7.77
CA ALA A 219 -22.41 6.68 6.61
C ALA A 219 -21.01 7.28 6.68
N ASN A 220 -20.90 8.53 7.12
CA ASN A 220 -19.61 9.21 7.26
C ASN A 220 -18.76 8.61 8.40
N ALA A 221 -19.36 7.90 9.34
CA ALA A 221 -18.66 7.17 10.39
C ALA A 221 -18.08 5.83 9.90
N ILE A 222 -18.65 5.27 8.83
CA ILE A 222 -18.24 3.98 8.27
C ILE A 222 -17.40 4.21 7.01
N LEU A 223 -17.89 5.07 6.12
CA LEU A 223 -17.26 5.40 4.84
C LEU A 223 -16.82 6.86 4.89
N GLY A 224 -15.53 7.07 4.75
CA GLY A 224 -14.96 8.40 4.67
C GLY A 224 -15.23 9.11 3.36
N SER A 225 -14.58 10.24 3.21
CA SER A 225 -14.46 10.94 1.94
C SER A 225 -13.00 11.38 1.75
N ALA A 226 -12.67 11.99 0.60
CA ALA A 226 -11.33 12.53 0.37
C ALA A 226 -10.87 13.42 1.54
N SER A 227 -9.71 13.12 2.10
CA SER A 227 -9.17 13.77 3.29
C SER A 227 -7.64 13.85 3.21
N ALA A 228 -7.02 14.63 4.10
CA ALA A 228 -5.57 14.64 4.28
C ALA A 228 -5.01 13.22 4.59
N ALA A 229 -5.81 12.38 5.24
CA ALA A 229 -5.43 11.01 5.54
C ALA A 229 -5.40 10.14 4.28
N SER A 230 -6.37 10.32 3.36
CA SER A 230 -6.38 9.66 2.05
C SER A 230 -5.19 10.10 1.21
N GLU A 231 -4.92 11.40 1.16
CA GLU A 231 -3.76 11.96 0.46
C GLU A 231 -2.46 11.37 0.95
N ARG A 232 -2.23 11.42 2.26
CA ARG A 232 -1.01 10.87 2.87
C ARG A 232 -0.83 9.37 2.62
N THR A 233 -1.94 8.62 2.57
CA THR A 233 -1.91 7.19 2.27
C THR A 233 -1.49 6.92 0.83
N LEU A 234 -2.03 7.70 -0.13
CA LEU A 234 -1.64 7.61 -1.55
C LEU A 234 -0.19 8.03 -1.75
N ASP A 235 0.22 9.17 -1.18
CA ASP A 235 1.60 9.66 -1.23
C ASP A 235 2.59 8.62 -0.71
N PHE A 236 2.30 8.05 0.47
CA PHE A 236 3.13 7.00 1.06
C PHE A 236 3.25 5.78 0.14
N ALA A 237 2.15 5.30 -0.45
CA ALA A 237 2.17 4.16 -1.36
C ALA A 237 2.99 4.47 -2.63
N CYS A 238 2.82 5.65 -3.23
CA CYS A 238 3.58 6.11 -4.39
C CYS A 238 5.09 6.15 -4.09
N LYS A 239 5.48 6.78 -3.00
CA LYS A 239 6.88 6.90 -2.57
C LYS A 239 7.50 5.56 -2.21
N THR A 240 6.73 4.65 -1.61
CA THR A 240 7.17 3.28 -1.30
C THR A 240 7.46 2.49 -2.57
N ILE A 241 6.60 2.54 -3.57
CA ILE A 241 6.83 1.88 -4.86
C ILE A 241 8.00 2.54 -5.60
N TRP A 242 8.08 3.87 -5.59
CA TRP A 242 9.22 4.58 -6.14
C TRP A 242 10.55 4.18 -5.47
N TYR A 243 10.58 4.06 -4.14
CA TYR A 243 11.75 3.57 -3.41
C TYR A 243 12.18 2.18 -3.91
N PHE A 244 11.21 1.27 -4.04
CA PHE A 244 11.48 -0.05 -4.59
C PHE A 244 11.95 0.03 -6.05
N SER A 245 11.42 0.92 -6.85
CA SER A 245 11.84 1.10 -8.24
C SER A 245 13.30 1.55 -8.38
N ARG A 246 13.87 2.15 -7.34
CA ARG A 246 15.30 2.51 -7.31
C ARG A 246 16.15 1.33 -6.86
N PHE A 247 15.87 0.76 -5.72
CA PHE A 247 16.73 -0.22 -5.05
C PHE A 247 16.43 -1.66 -5.46
N GLY A 248 15.19 -2.04 -5.52
CA GLY A 248 14.78 -3.38 -5.96
C GLY A 248 15.12 -3.60 -7.45
N PHE A 249 14.83 -2.62 -8.29
CA PHE A 249 15.22 -2.66 -9.70
C PHE A 249 16.73 -2.80 -9.86
N PHE A 250 17.52 -2.03 -9.10
CA PHE A 250 18.98 -2.12 -9.14
C PHE A 250 19.46 -3.55 -8.83
N LEU A 251 18.96 -4.16 -7.76
CA LEU A 251 19.33 -5.51 -7.36
C LEU A 251 18.92 -6.57 -8.40
N ILE A 252 17.75 -6.38 -9.02
CA ILE A 252 17.22 -7.32 -10.03
C ILE A 252 18.07 -7.30 -11.31
N TYR A 253 18.44 -6.12 -11.80
CA TYR A 253 19.08 -5.96 -13.13
C TYR A 253 20.60 -5.73 -13.11
N ASN A 254 21.17 -5.30 -11.99
CA ASN A 254 22.61 -5.06 -11.89
C ASN A 254 23.34 -6.07 -10.99
N GLY A 255 22.60 -6.78 -10.14
CA GLY A 255 23.19 -7.63 -9.12
C GLY A 255 23.82 -6.83 -7.98
N TYR A 256 24.43 -7.52 -7.03
CA TYR A 256 25.01 -6.92 -5.83
C TYR A 256 26.18 -7.73 -5.26
N GLY A 257 27.24 -7.05 -4.81
CA GLY A 257 28.33 -7.70 -4.08
C GLY A 257 29.07 -8.80 -4.87
N GLY A 258 29.24 -8.64 -6.18
CA GLY A 258 29.86 -9.63 -7.07
C GLY A 258 28.88 -10.74 -7.52
N ARG A 259 27.62 -10.70 -7.12
CA ARG A 259 26.58 -11.62 -7.60
C ARG A 259 26.02 -11.16 -8.93
N PRO A 260 25.68 -12.08 -9.83
CA PRO A 260 25.06 -11.73 -11.10
C PRO A 260 23.66 -11.14 -10.89
N ALA A 261 23.22 -10.37 -11.88
CA ALA A 261 21.83 -9.91 -11.97
C ALA A 261 20.86 -11.09 -12.01
N ILE A 262 19.71 -10.94 -11.37
CA ILE A 262 18.62 -11.95 -11.37
C ILE A 262 17.97 -12.02 -12.75
N LEU A 263 17.79 -10.85 -13.38
CA LEU A 263 17.28 -10.71 -14.73
C LEU A 263 18.31 -10.03 -15.61
N GLN A 264 18.43 -10.49 -16.85
CA GLN A 264 19.11 -9.77 -17.89
C GLN A 264 18.13 -8.83 -18.60
N LEU A 265 18.54 -7.59 -18.84
CA LEU A 265 17.72 -6.64 -19.57
C LEU A 265 17.63 -7.05 -21.05
N ASP A 266 16.43 -7.39 -21.48
CA ASP A 266 16.12 -7.59 -22.90
C ASP A 266 15.60 -6.27 -23.49
N LYS A 267 16.40 -5.68 -24.39
CA LYS A 267 16.04 -4.39 -25.00
C LYS A 267 14.99 -4.52 -26.10
N GLU A 268 14.75 -5.72 -26.59
CA GLU A 268 13.75 -6.00 -27.64
C GLU A 268 12.39 -6.36 -27.02
N ASP A 269 12.34 -6.72 -25.73
CA ASP A 269 11.09 -7.02 -25.03
C ASP A 269 10.43 -5.71 -24.56
N GLU A 270 9.22 -5.43 -25.08
CA GLU A 270 8.43 -4.25 -24.78
C GLU A 270 8.20 -4.09 -23.26
N MET A 271 7.98 -5.19 -22.54
CA MET A 271 7.73 -5.14 -21.09
C MET A 271 8.97 -4.71 -20.30
N HIS A 272 10.17 -5.17 -20.72
CA HIS A 272 11.41 -4.69 -20.16
C HIS A 272 11.63 -3.20 -20.44
N GLN A 273 11.29 -2.74 -21.66
CA GLN A 273 11.33 -1.31 -22.00
C GLN A 273 10.39 -0.50 -21.10
N MET A 274 9.14 -0.96 -20.92
CA MET A 274 8.15 -0.30 -20.05
C MET A 274 8.64 -0.22 -18.59
N VAL A 275 9.30 -1.24 -18.08
CA VAL A 275 9.83 -1.24 -16.70
C VAL A 275 11.00 -0.24 -16.56
N VAL A 276 11.89 -0.15 -17.54
CA VAL A 276 12.99 0.82 -17.52
C VAL A 276 12.48 2.25 -17.63
N VAL A 277 11.65 2.53 -18.63
CA VAL A 277 11.07 3.86 -18.85
C VAL A 277 10.16 4.27 -17.70
N GLY A 278 9.30 3.36 -17.24
CA GLY A 278 8.39 3.61 -16.11
C GLY A 278 9.13 3.96 -14.82
N ARG A 279 10.27 3.31 -14.51
CA ARG A 279 11.13 3.71 -13.38
C ARG A 279 11.56 5.17 -13.46
N ASP A 280 11.96 5.61 -14.65
CA ASP A 280 12.42 6.98 -14.85
C ASP A 280 11.24 7.98 -14.77
N VAL A 281 10.08 7.62 -15.33
CA VAL A 281 8.82 8.38 -15.17
C VAL A 281 8.46 8.53 -13.71
N LEU A 282 8.42 7.43 -12.94
CA LEU A 282 8.14 7.47 -11.50
C LEU A 282 9.13 8.34 -10.73
N SER A 283 10.40 8.34 -11.15
CA SER A 283 11.43 9.19 -10.53
C SER A 283 11.19 10.68 -10.78
N VAL A 284 10.74 11.06 -11.97
CA VAL A 284 10.40 12.44 -12.31
C VAL A 284 9.13 12.88 -11.56
N LEU A 285 8.09 12.06 -11.58
CA LEU A 285 6.81 12.38 -10.94
C LEU A 285 6.96 12.52 -9.42
N ASN A 286 7.57 11.53 -8.74
CA ASN A 286 7.77 11.60 -7.30
C ASN A 286 8.64 12.78 -6.89
N ARG A 287 9.67 13.14 -7.66
CA ARG A 287 10.49 14.33 -7.39
C ARG A 287 9.69 15.62 -7.54
N LYS A 288 8.86 15.72 -8.58
CA LYS A 288 8.05 16.89 -8.86
C LYS A 288 7.01 17.14 -7.77
N TYR A 289 6.41 16.07 -7.27
CA TYR A 289 5.30 16.14 -6.30
C TYR A 289 5.73 15.77 -4.87
N TRP A 290 7.04 15.71 -4.56
CA TRP A 290 7.55 15.25 -3.27
C TRP A 290 6.99 16.00 -2.07
N GLU A 291 6.85 17.33 -2.18
CA GLU A 291 6.33 18.23 -1.15
C GLU A 291 4.94 18.78 -1.50
N TYR A 292 4.31 18.19 -2.52
CA TYR A 292 3.00 18.66 -2.96
C TYR A 292 1.91 18.15 -2.00
N GLU A 293 1.16 19.06 -1.42
CA GLU A 293 0.05 18.78 -0.51
C GLU A 293 -1.22 19.44 -1.04
N ILE A 294 -2.30 18.67 -1.15
CA ILE A 294 -3.64 19.17 -1.48
C ILE A 294 -4.34 19.67 -0.22
N TYR A 295 -4.06 19.00 0.90
CA TYR A 295 -4.53 19.37 2.24
C TYR A 295 -3.34 19.78 3.12
N PRO A 296 -2.80 21.01 2.96
CA PRO A 296 -1.67 21.45 3.76
C PRO A 296 -2.03 21.37 5.25
N GLU A 297 -1.12 20.85 6.06
CA GLU A 297 -1.28 20.87 7.51
C GLU A 297 -1.52 22.34 7.92
N GLN A 298 -2.64 22.60 8.56
CA GLN A 298 -2.84 23.88 9.23
C GLN A 298 -1.83 23.91 10.38
N ASN A 299 -0.64 24.42 10.09
CA ASN A 299 0.30 24.79 11.14
C ASN A 299 -0.46 25.72 12.08
N GLY A 300 -0.83 25.17 13.24
CA GLY A 300 -1.50 25.95 14.26
C GLY A 300 -0.68 27.18 14.58
N SER A 301 -0.98 28.27 13.91
CA SER A 301 -0.64 29.60 14.36
C SER A 301 -1.48 29.82 15.61
N GLY A 302 -0.99 29.26 16.71
CA GLY A 302 -1.37 29.70 18.04
C GLY A 302 -0.88 31.13 18.21
N ASP A 303 -1.57 32.06 17.62
CA ASP A 303 -1.59 33.43 18.10
C ASP A 303 -2.28 33.41 19.47
N ASN A 304 -1.50 33.17 20.47
CA ASN A 304 -1.84 33.55 21.83
C ASN A 304 -1.78 35.09 21.89
N GLY A 305 -2.90 35.74 21.60
CA GLY A 305 -3.17 37.12 21.97
C GLY A 305 -3.86 37.17 23.35
#